data_6a8b7eff3ea171d8e17e20c3b4fcc98a
#
_entry.id   6a8b7eff3ea171d8e17e20c3b4fcc98a
#
_cell.length_a   1.000
_cell.length_b   1.000
_cell.length_c   1.000
_cell.angle_alpha   90.00
_cell.angle_beta   90.00
_cell.angle_gamma   90.00
#
_symmetry.space_group_name_H-M   'P 1'
#
loop_
_entity.id
_entity.type
_entity.pdbx_description
1 polymer ?
#
loop_
_entity_poly.entity_id
_entity_poly.type
_entity_poly.pdbx_seq_one_letter_code
_entity_poly.pdbx_strand_id
1 'polypeptide(L)'
;IVYPFYARLRKKLPWKKILLRDGEYLLWVYVWFYLAWGLNYSQPNFYQRTHIPYTAYTPENFQEFVDAYIDSLNSSFVPIKGIHEDQVRDEAVRLYNQLGDSLGVHRPPFPNPKVKTMVFTPFISMVGVTGSMGPFFCEFTLNGDLLPINYPATYTHELAHLLGISSEAEANFY
;
A
#
# COMPACT_ATOMS: atom_id res chain seq x y z
N ILE A 1 -6.22 -7.05 24.55
CA ILE A 1 -6.25 -8.51 24.80
C ILE A 1 -5.46 -8.87 26.07
N VAL A 2 -4.25 -8.40 26.28
CA VAL A 2 -3.42 -8.75 27.47
C VAL A 2 -4.02 -8.22 28.78
N TYR A 3 -4.56 -7.01 28.78
CA TYR A 3 -5.09 -6.38 29.98
C TYR A 3 -6.32 -7.09 30.60
N PRO A 4 -7.33 -7.53 29.83
CA PRO A 4 -8.45 -8.30 30.39
C PRO A 4 -8.00 -9.63 31.00
N PHE A 5 -7.05 -10.32 30.36
CA PHE A 5 -6.49 -11.57 30.89
C PHE A 5 -5.74 -11.34 32.20
N TYR A 6 -4.93 -10.29 32.29
CA TYR A 6 -4.24 -9.88 33.52
C TYR A 6 -5.23 -9.47 34.61
N ALA A 7 -6.28 -8.72 34.27
CA ALA A 7 -7.33 -8.31 35.19
C ALA A 7 -8.12 -9.51 35.76
N ARG A 8 -8.26 -10.59 34.93
CA ARG A 8 -8.87 -11.85 35.40
C ARG A 8 -8.02 -12.49 36.50
N LEU A 9 -6.71 -12.62 36.29
CA LEU A 9 -5.79 -13.25 37.22
C LEU A 9 -5.77 -12.51 38.59
N ARG A 10 -5.85 -11.18 38.55
CA ARG A 10 -5.83 -10.36 39.79
C ARG A 10 -7.21 -10.09 40.42
N LYS A 11 -8.26 -9.88 39.60
CA LYS A 11 -9.57 -9.41 40.08
C LYS A 11 -10.68 -10.45 40.03
N LYS A 12 -10.38 -11.71 39.65
CA LYS A 12 -11.36 -12.82 39.53
C LYS A 12 -12.62 -12.44 38.76
N LEU A 13 -12.47 -11.68 37.65
CA LEU A 13 -13.59 -11.27 36.80
C LEU A 13 -14.22 -12.49 36.13
N PRO A 14 -15.56 -12.57 36.05
CA PRO A 14 -16.24 -13.64 35.34
C PRO A 14 -15.95 -13.58 33.83
N TRP A 15 -15.81 -14.76 33.18
CA TRP A 15 -15.50 -14.89 31.77
C TRP A 15 -16.42 -14.08 30.86
N LYS A 16 -17.70 -14.02 31.16
CA LYS A 16 -18.68 -13.23 30.37
C LYS A 16 -18.28 -11.76 30.29
N LYS A 17 -17.80 -11.15 31.38
CA LYS A 17 -17.36 -9.75 31.38
C LYS A 17 -16.07 -9.53 30.59
N ILE A 18 -15.20 -10.54 30.56
CA ILE A 18 -13.97 -10.48 29.76
C ILE A 18 -14.31 -10.53 28.27
N LEU A 19 -15.14 -11.52 27.86
CA LEU A 19 -15.57 -11.65 26.48
C LEU A 19 -16.32 -10.42 25.98
N LEU A 20 -17.19 -9.83 26.79
CA LEU A 20 -17.88 -8.58 26.40
C LEU A 20 -16.91 -7.43 26.21
N ARG A 21 -15.92 -7.27 27.08
CA ARG A 21 -14.90 -6.21 26.93
C ARG A 21 -13.99 -6.42 25.73
N ASP A 22 -13.59 -7.66 25.48
CA ASP A 22 -12.79 -8.00 24.30
C ASP A 22 -13.61 -7.79 23.03
N GLY A 23 -14.89 -8.15 23.02
CA GLY A 23 -15.82 -7.88 21.91
C GLY A 23 -16.00 -6.38 21.67
N GLU A 24 -16.18 -5.58 22.73
CA GLU A 24 -16.25 -4.12 22.64
C GLU A 24 -14.95 -3.52 22.07
N TYR A 25 -13.79 -3.99 22.53
CA TYR A 25 -12.51 -3.54 22.04
C TYR A 25 -12.33 -3.86 20.54
N LEU A 26 -12.65 -5.09 20.13
CA LEU A 26 -12.57 -5.50 18.72
C LEU A 26 -13.55 -4.71 17.84
N LEU A 27 -14.74 -4.39 18.37
CA LEU A 27 -15.69 -3.54 17.67
C LEU A 27 -15.13 -2.14 17.43
N TRP A 28 -14.48 -1.54 18.43
CA TRP A 28 -13.84 -0.22 18.25
C TRP A 28 -12.67 -0.27 17.26
N VAL A 29 -11.86 -1.32 17.27
CA VAL A 29 -10.80 -1.53 16.29
C VAL A 29 -11.39 -1.65 14.88
N TYR A 30 -12.47 -2.40 14.73
CA TYR A 30 -13.19 -2.55 13.46
C TYR A 30 -13.75 -1.20 12.95
N VAL A 31 -14.42 -0.45 13.82
CA VAL A 31 -14.96 0.87 13.46
C VAL A 31 -13.83 1.80 13.04
N TRP A 32 -12.74 1.84 13.79
CA TRP A 32 -11.58 2.66 13.44
C TRP A 32 -10.95 2.24 12.11
N PHE A 33 -10.76 0.94 11.90
CA PHE A 33 -10.28 0.44 10.61
C PHE A 33 -11.16 0.91 9.45
N TYR A 34 -12.47 0.78 9.59
CA TYR A 34 -13.40 1.20 8.54
C TYR A 34 -13.34 2.70 8.26
N LEU A 35 -13.29 3.53 9.30
CA LEU A 35 -13.19 4.99 9.14
C LEU A 35 -11.84 5.44 8.59
N ALA A 36 -10.76 4.78 8.97
CA ALA A 36 -9.41 5.14 8.55
C ALA A 36 -9.06 4.61 7.15
N TRP A 37 -9.55 3.43 6.78
CA TRP A 37 -9.17 2.74 5.54
C TRP A 37 -10.30 2.00 4.84
N GLY A 38 -11.16 1.30 5.58
CA GLY A 38 -12.13 0.35 5.03
C GLY A 38 -13.08 0.95 3.99
N LEU A 39 -13.37 2.24 4.07
CA LEU A 39 -14.19 2.95 3.09
C LEU A 39 -13.56 2.97 1.69
N ASN A 40 -12.24 2.83 1.57
CA ASN A 40 -11.55 2.77 0.28
C ASN A 40 -11.93 1.54 -0.55
N TYR A 41 -12.38 0.45 0.09
CA TYR A 41 -12.88 -0.72 -0.64
C TYR A 41 -14.20 -0.47 -1.40
N SER A 42 -14.87 0.63 -1.10
CA SER A 42 -16.11 1.03 -1.79
C SER A 42 -15.87 2.04 -2.91
N GLN A 43 -14.63 2.40 -3.18
CA GLN A 43 -14.30 3.35 -4.26
C GLN A 43 -14.55 2.74 -5.64
N PRO A 44 -14.88 3.59 -6.63
CA PRO A 44 -14.92 3.17 -8.03
C PRO A 44 -13.58 2.59 -8.46
N ASN A 45 -13.60 1.57 -9.32
CA ASN A 45 -12.38 0.98 -9.89
C ASN A 45 -11.71 1.94 -10.90
N PHE A 46 -10.51 1.58 -11.36
CA PHE A 46 -9.73 2.37 -12.32
C PHE A 46 -10.54 2.83 -13.53
N TYR A 47 -11.25 1.94 -14.20
CA TYR A 47 -12.04 2.25 -15.41
C TYR A 47 -13.16 3.25 -15.12
N GLN A 48 -13.80 3.14 -13.98
CA GLN A 48 -14.86 4.06 -13.57
C GLN A 48 -14.31 5.45 -13.20
N ARG A 49 -13.13 5.51 -12.59
CA ARG A 49 -12.51 6.78 -12.20
C ARG A 49 -11.91 7.53 -13.39
N THR A 50 -11.28 6.82 -14.31
CA THR A 50 -10.58 7.41 -15.47
C THR A 50 -11.48 7.58 -16.69
N HIS A 51 -12.67 6.94 -16.69
CA HIS A 51 -13.56 6.84 -17.86
C HIS A 51 -12.91 6.15 -19.07
N ILE A 52 -11.84 5.41 -18.88
CA ILE A 52 -11.22 4.57 -19.90
C ILE A 52 -12.08 3.31 -20.07
N PRO A 53 -12.53 2.97 -21.29
CA PRO A 53 -13.34 1.78 -21.50
C PRO A 53 -12.51 0.52 -21.23
N TYR A 54 -13.10 -0.43 -20.52
CA TYR A 54 -12.49 -1.77 -20.41
C TYR A 54 -12.53 -2.46 -21.77
N THR A 55 -11.36 -2.93 -22.22
CA THR A 55 -11.24 -3.73 -23.43
C THR A 55 -10.65 -5.09 -23.07
N ALA A 56 -11.36 -6.15 -23.41
CA ALA A 56 -10.82 -7.50 -23.29
C ALA A 56 -9.68 -7.69 -24.29
N TYR A 57 -8.59 -8.25 -23.85
CA TYR A 57 -7.46 -8.57 -24.72
C TYR A 57 -7.57 -10.01 -25.24
N THR A 58 -7.04 -10.24 -26.44
CA THR A 58 -6.80 -11.59 -26.97
C THR A 58 -5.39 -12.06 -26.62
N PRO A 59 -5.08 -13.37 -26.71
CA PRO A 59 -3.71 -13.85 -26.53
C PRO A 59 -2.71 -13.16 -27.45
N GLU A 60 -3.10 -12.86 -28.69
CA GLU A 60 -2.26 -12.19 -29.68
C GLU A 60 -1.93 -10.76 -29.26
N ASN A 61 -2.94 -9.97 -28.86
CA ASN A 61 -2.74 -8.60 -28.35
C ASN A 61 -1.86 -8.59 -27.09
N PHE A 62 -2.01 -9.62 -26.23
CA PHE A 62 -1.17 -9.74 -25.05
C PHE A 62 0.29 -10.03 -25.43
N GLN A 63 0.53 -10.91 -26.40
CA GLN A 63 1.87 -11.19 -26.88
C GLN A 63 2.54 -9.95 -27.49
N GLU A 64 1.83 -9.19 -28.33
CA GLU A 64 2.34 -7.93 -28.89
C GLU A 64 2.71 -6.93 -27.78
N PHE A 65 1.87 -6.82 -26.75
CA PHE A 65 2.16 -5.97 -25.59
C PHE A 65 3.42 -6.44 -24.86
N VAL A 66 3.57 -7.75 -24.60
CA VAL A 66 4.74 -8.31 -23.91
C VAL A 66 6.02 -8.03 -24.70
N ASP A 67 6.01 -8.25 -26.02
CA ASP A 67 7.17 -8.01 -26.86
C ASP A 67 7.58 -6.53 -26.85
N ALA A 68 6.62 -5.61 -27.03
CA ALA A 68 6.86 -4.17 -26.95
C ALA A 68 7.35 -3.73 -25.56
N TYR A 69 6.84 -4.34 -24.50
CA TYR A 69 7.25 -4.06 -23.13
C TYR A 69 8.69 -4.51 -22.88
N ILE A 70 9.07 -5.72 -23.33
CA ILE A 70 10.44 -6.24 -23.22
C ILE A 70 11.43 -5.33 -23.98
N ASP A 71 11.08 -4.91 -25.19
CA ASP A 71 11.92 -3.98 -25.97
C ASP A 71 12.09 -2.64 -25.25
N SER A 72 11.03 -2.13 -24.67
CA SER A 72 11.05 -0.91 -23.87
C SER A 72 11.93 -1.06 -22.62
N LEU A 73 11.83 -2.17 -21.88
CA LEU A 73 12.69 -2.46 -20.73
C LEU A 73 14.16 -2.53 -21.14
N ASN A 74 14.49 -3.23 -22.22
CA ASN A 74 15.86 -3.37 -22.68
C ASN A 74 16.46 -2.02 -23.13
N SER A 75 15.67 -1.18 -23.79
CA SER A 75 16.10 0.16 -24.24
C SER A 75 16.25 1.15 -23.09
N SER A 76 15.52 0.94 -21.99
CA SER A 76 15.53 1.79 -20.79
C SER A 76 16.60 1.37 -19.76
N PHE A 77 17.37 0.31 -20.05
CA PHE A 77 18.36 -0.20 -19.11
C PHE A 77 19.45 0.85 -18.84
N VAL A 78 19.62 1.17 -17.56
CA VAL A 78 20.71 2.02 -17.05
C VAL A 78 21.38 1.36 -15.86
N PRO A 79 22.71 1.41 -15.74
CA PRO A 79 23.39 0.90 -14.57
C PRO A 79 23.08 1.77 -13.35
N ILE A 80 22.48 1.17 -12.32
CA ILE A 80 22.13 1.87 -11.08
C ILE A 80 23.39 1.96 -10.21
N LYS A 81 23.84 3.18 -9.95
CA LYS A 81 24.98 3.47 -9.04
C LYS A 81 24.58 3.65 -7.59
N GLY A 82 23.32 3.93 -7.34
CA GLY A 82 22.73 4.17 -6.04
C GLY A 82 21.35 4.79 -6.18
N ILE A 83 20.57 4.76 -5.11
CA ILE A 83 19.26 5.39 -5.05
C ILE A 83 19.28 6.40 -3.91
N HIS A 84 18.79 7.59 -4.20
CA HIS A 84 18.54 8.62 -3.21
C HIS A 84 17.05 8.61 -2.87
N GLU A 85 16.70 8.10 -1.69
CA GLU A 85 15.30 7.94 -1.26
C GLU A 85 14.51 9.25 -1.32
N ASP A 86 15.15 10.36 -0.97
CA ASP A 86 14.52 11.69 -1.07
C ASP A 86 14.15 12.05 -2.51
N GLN A 87 14.99 11.71 -3.48
CA GLN A 87 14.72 11.97 -4.89
C GLN A 87 13.56 11.10 -5.39
N VAL A 88 13.51 9.83 -4.97
CA VAL A 88 12.39 8.93 -5.31
C VAL A 88 11.08 9.49 -4.74
N ARG A 89 11.07 9.91 -3.47
CA ARG A 89 9.92 10.52 -2.84
C ARG A 89 9.44 11.77 -3.60
N ASP A 90 10.36 12.71 -3.83
CA ASP A 90 10.01 13.99 -4.43
C ASP A 90 9.49 13.81 -5.85
N GLU A 91 10.09 12.90 -6.62
CA GLU A 91 9.65 12.58 -7.97
C GLU A 91 8.30 11.84 -7.98
N ALA A 92 8.08 10.86 -7.10
CA ALA A 92 6.81 10.17 -6.97
C ALA A 92 5.68 11.15 -6.61
N VAL A 93 5.90 12.02 -5.61
CA VAL A 93 4.92 13.05 -5.23
C VAL A 93 4.66 14.01 -6.38
N ARG A 94 5.68 14.41 -7.11
CA ARG A 94 5.55 15.29 -8.29
C ARG A 94 4.68 14.63 -9.38
N LEU A 95 4.95 13.37 -9.69
CA LEU A 95 4.22 12.62 -10.70
C LEU A 95 2.76 12.41 -10.31
N TYR A 96 2.48 12.02 -9.09
CA TYR A 96 1.10 11.89 -8.61
C TYR A 96 0.34 13.22 -8.62
N ASN A 97 1.02 14.34 -8.33
CA ASN A 97 0.41 15.68 -8.45
C ASN A 97 0.11 16.07 -9.90
N GLN A 98 0.91 15.62 -10.85
CA GLN A 98 0.71 15.91 -12.28
C GLN A 98 -0.35 15.01 -12.91
N LEU A 99 -0.32 13.72 -12.60
CA LEU A 99 -1.13 12.70 -13.26
C LEU A 99 -2.41 12.37 -12.48
N GLY A 100 -2.54 12.80 -11.22
CA GLY A 100 -3.62 12.41 -10.34
C GLY A 100 -5.00 12.67 -10.91
N ASP A 101 -5.22 13.83 -11.53
CA ASP A 101 -6.52 14.16 -12.12
C ASP A 101 -6.84 13.24 -13.33
N SER A 102 -5.85 12.90 -14.15
CA SER A 102 -6.00 12.00 -15.31
C SER A 102 -6.21 10.55 -14.89
N LEU A 103 -5.60 10.14 -13.78
CA LEU A 103 -5.69 8.79 -13.25
C LEU A 103 -6.84 8.62 -12.24
N GLY A 104 -7.57 9.71 -11.94
CA GLY A 104 -8.64 9.69 -10.96
C GLY A 104 -8.17 9.37 -9.54
N VAL A 105 -6.94 9.74 -9.20
CA VAL A 105 -6.32 9.52 -7.89
C VAL A 105 -6.28 10.81 -7.10
N HIS A 106 -6.50 10.72 -5.81
CA HIS A 106 -6.34 11.87 -4.93
C HIS A 106 -4.88 12.31 -4.86
N ARG A 107 -4.68 13.62 -4.78
CA ARG A 107 -3.33 14.17 -4.58
C ARG A 107 -2.78 13.74 -3.22
N PRO A 108 -1.45 13.52 -3.11
CA PRO A 108 -0.86 13.22 -1.82
C PRO A 108 -1.29 14.26 -0.77
N PRO A 109 -1.84 13.84 0.38
CA PRO A 109 -2.31 14.77 1.40
C PRO A 109 -1.16 15.56 2.04
N PHE A 110 0.07 15.10 1.85
CA PHE A 110 1.28 15.71 2.40
C PHE A 110 2.37 15.84 1.33
N PRO A 111 3.12 16.94 1.31
CA PRO A 111 4.29 17.06 0.43
C PRO A 111 5.40 16.05 0.79
N ASN A 112 5.33 15.44 1.95
CA ASN A 112 6.32 14.51 2.47
C ASN A 112 5.61 13.32 3.17
N PRO A 113 5.19 12.28 2.41
CA PRO A 113 4.60 11.08 2.98
C PRO A 113 5.56 10.42 3.97
N LYS A 114 5.03 10.04 5.13
CA LYS A 114 5.82 9.37 6.16
C LYS A 114 6.09 7.92 5.76
N VAL A 115 7.35 7.62 5.57
CA VAL A 115 7.86 6.27 5.31
C VAL A 115 8.65 5.80 6.53
N LYS A 116 8.46 4.58 6.92
CA LYS A 116 9.21 3.93 8.00
C LYS A 116 9.83 2.63 7.50
N THR A 117 10.94 2.24 8.08
CA THR A 117 11.48 0.90 7.88
C THR A 117 10.70 -0.10 8.71
N MET A 118 10.38 -1.26 8.14
CA MET A 118 9.70 -2.35 8.84
C MET A 118 10.51 -2.82 10.04
N VAL A 119 9.82 -2.98 11.16
CA VAL A 119 10.37 -3.67 12.33
C VAL A 119 10.42 -5.18 12.01
N PHE A 120 11.44 -5.89 12.45
CA PHE A 120 11.67 -7.31 12.15
C PHE A 120 11.92 -7.62 10.67
N THR A 121 12.57 -6.72 9.95
CA THR A 121 12.95 -6.87 8.54
C THR A 121 13.39 -8.28 8.14
N PRO A 122 14.30 -8.99 8.84
CA PRO A 122 14.73 -10.33 8.44
C PRO A 122 13.58 -11.35 8.35
N PHE A 123 12.61 -11.29 9.27
CA PHE A 123 11.46 -12.20 9.25
C PHE A 123 10.47 -11.83 8.14
N ILE A 124 10.28 -10.55 7.91
CA ILE A 124 9.40 -10.03 6.86
C ILE A 124 9.99 -10.37 5.48
N SER A 125 11.31 -10.26 5.31
CA SER A 125 12.02 -10.65 4.08
C SER A 125 11.85 -12.13 3.76
N MET A 126 11.82 -13.00 4.77
CA MET A 126 11.60 -14.44 4.57
C MET A 126 10.25 -14.80 3.94
N VAL A 127 9.24 -13.96 4.13
CA VAL A 127 7.90 -14.14 3.55
C VAL A 127 7.67 -13.28 2.30
N GLY A 128 8.71 -12.59 1.82
CA GLY A 128 8.70 -11.85 0.56
C GLY A 128 7.91 -10.53 0.60
N VAL A 129 7.59 -9.98 1.77
CA VAL A 129 6.89 -8.70 1.88
C VAL A 129 7.87 -7.54 1.71
N THR A 130 7.63 -6.70 0.73
CA THR A 130 8.50 -5.57 0.35
C THR A 130 8.05 -4.24 0.93
N GLY A 131 6.75 -4.04 1.08
CA GLY A 131 6.14 -2.85 1.65
C GLY A 131 4.83 -3.18 2.34
N SER A 132 4.27 -2.23 3.07
CA SER A 132 2.94 -2.35 3.66
C SER A 132 2.40 -0.99 4.07
N MET A 133 1.18 -0.69 3.65
CA MET A 133 0.45 0.49 4.10
C MET A 133 -0.16 0.26 5.48
N GLY A 134 0.03 1.23 6.38
CA GLY A 134 -0.57 1.22 7.73
C GLY A 134 -1.95 1.87 7.75
N PRO A 135 -3.05 1.08 7.85
CA PRO A 135 -4.41 1.58 7.65
C PRO A 135 -4.87 2.57 8.71
N PHE A 136 -4.18 2.66 9.86
CA PHE A 136 -4.64 3.45 10.99
C PHE A 136 -4.01 4.84 11.11
N PHE A 137 -2.87 5.09 10.47
CA PHE A 137 -2.06 6.28 10.74
C PHE A 137 -1.63 7.05 9.47
N CYS A 138 -2.17 6.70 8.31
CA CYS A 138 -1.81 7.30 7.02
C CYS A 138 -0.29 7.34 6.81
N GLU A 139 0.34 6.20 6.98
CA GLU A 139 1.77 5.99 6.79
C GLU A 139 2.02 4.63 6.15
N PHE A 140 3.13 4.45 5.49
CA PHE A 140 3.54 3.14 4.99
C PHE A 140 4.95 2.79 5.43
N THR A 141 5.24 1.51 5.38
CA THR A 141 6.53 0.95 5.77
C THR A 141 7.15 0.21 4.59
N LEU A 142 8.46 0.33 4.45
CA LEU A 142 9.23 -0.41 3.47
C LEU A 142 10.18 -1.39 4.16
N ASN A 143 10.41 -2.50 3.51
CA ASN A 143 11.36 -3.50 3.99
C ASN A 143 12.80 -2.93 3.91
N GLY A 144 13.56 -3.03 5.00
CA GLY A 144 14.93 -2.53 5.04
C GLY A 144 15.94 -3.30 4.20
N ASP A 145 15.56 -4.51 3.72
CA ASP A 145 16.39 -5.35 2.84
C ASP A 145 16.06 -5.15 1.34
N LEU A 146 15.26 -4.12 0.99
CA LEU A 146 14.94 -3.84 -0.41
C LEU A 146 16.22 -3.59 -1.22
N LEU A 147 16.30 -4.27 -2.36
CA LEU A 147 17.32 -3.94 -3.35
C LEU A 147 17.10 -2.52 -3.88
N PRO A 148 18.18 -1.75 -4.13
CA PRO A 148 18.05 -0.38 -4.65
C PRO A 148 17.16 -0.28 -5.88
N ILE A 149 17.21 -1.27 -6.78
CA ILE A 149 16.38 -1.29 -7.99
C ILE A 149 14.88 -1.42 -7.70
N ASN A 150 14.52 -2.07 -6.60
CA ASN A 150 13.11 -2.30 -6.25
C ASN A 150 12.50 -1.14 -5.46
N TYR A 151 13.35 -0.27 -4.86
CA TYR A 151 12.89 0.78 -3.98
C TYR A 151 11.89 1.75 -4.64
N PRO A 152 12.14 2.31 -5.85
CA PRO A 152 11.20 3.23 -6.49
C PRO A 152 9.83 2.61 -6.76
N ALA A 153 9.82 1.38 -7.29
CA ALA A 153 8.58 0.67 -7.60
C ALA A 153 7.79 0.34 -6.32
N THR A 154 8.46 -0.16 -5.28
CA THR A 154 7.78 -0.44 -4.00
C THR A 154 7.29 0.85 -3.34
N TYR A 155 8.08 1.92 -3.39
CA TYR A 155 7.68 3.22 -2.85
C TYR A 155 6.41 3.75 -3.51
N THR A 156 6.34 3.76 -4.84
CA THR A 156 5.17 4.26 -5.59
C THR A 156 3.95 3.39 -5.39
N HIS A 157 4.12 2.07 -5.29
CA HIS A 157 3.06 1.12 -4.97
C HIS A 157 2.44 1.41 -3.58
N GLU A 158 3.26 1.53 -2.54
CA GLU A 158 2.76 1.84 -1.20
C GLU A 158 2.17 3.26 -1.10
N LEU A 159 2.70 4.19 -1.89
CA LEU A 159 2.13 5.52 -2.01
C LEU A 159 0.74 5.48 -2.66
N ALA A 160 0.52 4.63 -3.67
CA ALA A 160 -0.80 4.42 -4.27
C ALA A 160 -1.81 3.94 -3.20
N HIS A 161 -1.42 2.99 -2.36
CA HIS A 161 -2.25 2.58 -1.24
C HIS A 161 -2.53 3.73 -0.27
N LEU A 162 -1.53 4.54 0.06
CA LEU A 162 -1.72 5.71 0.91
C LEU A 162 -2.73 6.71 0.33
N LEU A 163 -2.81 6.80 -1.00
CA LEU A 163 -3.77 7.64 -1.73
C LEU A 163 -5.16 7.01 -1.83
N GLY A 164 -5.37 5.85 -1.23
CA GLY A 164 -6.66 5.18 -1.14
C GLY A 164 -6.89 4.07 -2.16
N ILE A 165 -5.91 3.75 -3.00
CA ILE A 165 -6.03 2.63 -3.93
C ILE A 165 -5.93 1.32 -3.14
N SER A 166 -7.04 0.60 -3.02
CA SER A 166 -7.10 -0.65 -2.25
C SER A 166 -6.82 -1.91 -3.08
N SER A 167 -6.84 -1.80 -4.40
CA SER A 167 -6.58 -2.90 -5.32
C SER A 167 -5.08 -3.04 -5.59
N GLU A 168 -4.51 -4.21 -5.34
CA GLU A 168 -3.10 -4.53 -5.64
C GLU A 168 -2.79 -4.37 -7.13
N ALA A 169 -3.71 -4.82 -8.01
CA ALA A 169 -3.54 -4.69 -9.45
C ALA A 169 -3.47 -3.23 -9.89
N GLU A 170 -4.30 -2.37 -9.29
CA GLU A 170 -4.27 -0.94 -9.56
C GLU A 170 -3.01 -0.28 -8.95
N ALA A 171 -2.63 -0.63 -7.73
CA ALA A 171 -1.41 -0.09 -7.11
C ALA A 171 -0.14 -0.44 -7.89
N ASN A 172 -0.09 -1.62 -8.50
CA ASN A 172 1.01 -2.01 -9.39
C ASN A 172 1.01 -1.26 -10.75
N PHE A 173 -0.14 -0.74 -11.16
CA PHE A 173 -0.27 0.05 -12.38
C PHE A 173 0.17 1.51 -12.16
N TYR A 174 -0.17 2.07 -11.01
CA TYR A 174 0.17 3.44 -10.64
C TYR A 174 1.63 3.61 -10.27
#